data_6c717bcd1b90960bd71a2793a8278ae5
#
_entry.id   6c717bcd1b90960bd71a2793a8278ae5
#
_cell.length_a   1.000
_cell.length_b   1.000
_cell.length_c   1.000
_cell.angle_alpha   90.00
_cell.angle_beta   90.00
_cell.angle_gamma   90.00
#
_symmetry.space_group_name_H-M   'P 1'
#
loop_
_entity.id
_entity.type
_entity.pdbx_description
1 polymer ?
#
loop_
_entity_poly.entity_id
_entity_poly.type
_entity_poly.pdbx_seq_one_letter_code
_entity_poly.pdbx_strand_id
1 'polypeptide(L)'
;MALSAALHPNENTLMNSVTDTARPPSAPPSAPSTRRRAQPRLSSRTLLAAGQWLVTLLLCAFLIVPVVMSIMAGLTVNYFKGVSSGLTLRWLIEVWTQYHDSVFLSLEVAAATLVITLLTGVPAGYVLARSKTRLSRIIEEFLVLPIALPGLASALALLVVYGGITMFRMSVWFIVVGHVVFTLPFMVRAVAAVAASADLRTLEEGAASLGANFMQRFLTIVLPNVRPGIVAGALAVVTLSIGEFNLTWMLHTPDTKTLPVGLADTYASLRIEIGSAYTILFFIMTMPLLVAMQWLGVDATGQRSSKPKRIKTASSRSTRINDTP
;
A
#
# COMPACT_ATOMS: atom_id res chain seq x y z
N MET A 1 25.50 54.34 -17.15
CA MET A 1 24.82 55.51 -16.62
C MET A 1 24.50 55.19 -15.20
N ALA A 2 25.32 55.58 -14.33
CA ALA A 2 25.45 56.83 -13.59
C ALA A 2 24.53 56.78 -12.35
N LEU A 3 25.18 56.68 -11.23
CA LEU A 3 25.52 57.62 -10.15
C LEU A 3 24.41 57.61 -9.09
N SER A 4 24.63 57.69 -7.78
CA SER A 4 25.63 58.22 -6.85
C SER A 4 25.06 57.96 -5.46
N ALA A 5 25.69 57.36 -4.52
CA ALA A 5 26.71 57.83 -3.57
C ALA A 5 26.18 58.78 -2.49
N ALA A 6 26.51 58.38 -1.24
CA ALA A 6 26.89 59.20 -0.07
C ALA A 6 25.72 59.78 0.77
N LEU A 7 25.75 59.84 2.10
CA LEU A 7 26.78 60.07 3.08
C LEU A 7 26.26 59.77 4.50
N HIS A 8 27.13 59.25 5.35
CA HIS A 8 27.13 59.40 6.83
C HIS A 8 27.33 60.88 7.25
N PRO A 9 27.00 61.31 8.45
CA PRO A 9 27.90 61.09 9.58
C PRO A 9 27.26 60.90 10.97
N ASN A 10 27.98 60.21 11.74
CA ASN A 10 28.27 60.11 13.16
C ASN A 10 28.28 61.43 13.92
N GLU A 11 27.68 61.47 15.12
CA GLU A 11 28.24 62.24 16.23
C GLU A 11 27.77 61.69 17.59
N ASN A 12 28.77 61.19 18.27
CA ASN A 12 28.84 61.02 19.72
C ASN A 12 28.95 62.40 20.40
N THR A 13 28.50 62.44 21.62
CA THR A 13 29.17 63.12 22.75
C THR A 13 28.26 64.05 23.56
N LEU A 14 28.34 63.85 24.83
CA LEU A 14 28.30 64.70 26.03
C LEU A 14 27.07 64.44 26.92
N MET A 15 27.37 63.75 27.94
CA MET A 15 27.95 64.11 29.26
C MET A 15 26.92 64.59 30.28
N ASN A 16 26.76 63.74 31.27
CA ASN A 16 26.80 63.96 32.71
C ASN A 16 26.12 65.25 33.28
N SER A 17 25.20 65.05 34.13
CA SER A 17 25.39 65.32 35.59
C SER A 17 24.06 65.64 36.29
N VAL A 18 24.06 65.25 37.53
CA VAL A 18 23.41 65.83 38.72
C VAL A 18 22.08 65.16 39.15
N THR A 19 22.26 64.26 40.09
CA THR A 19 21.54 64.07 41.34
C THR A 19 20.37 65.03 41.59
N ASP A 20 19.19 64.50 41.87
CA ASP A 20 18.56 64.77 43.16
C ASP A 20 17.46 63.78 43.50
N THR A 21 17.39 63.52 44.78
CA THR A 21 16.50 62.67 45.53
C THR A 21 15.03 63.11 45.47
N ALA A 22 14.15 62.23 45.03
CA ALA A 22 12.75 62.26 45.45
C ALA A 22 12.14 60.87 45.45
N ARG A 23 11.88 60.38 46.63
CA ARG A 23 11.15 59.14 46.90
C ARG A 23 9.68 59.29 46.43
N PRO A 24 9.17 58.41 45.56
CA PRO A 24 7.77 58.46 45.19
C PRO A 24 6.88 57.90 46.31
N PRO A 25 5.65 58.41 46.43
CA PRO A 25 4.71 58.02 47.47
C PRO A 25 4.22 56.58 47.31
N SER A 26 4.05 55.91 48.42
CA SER A 26 3.54 54.58 48.58
C SER A 26 2.26 54.32 47.78
N ALA A 27 2.25 53.32 46.92
CA ALA A 27 1.09 52.88 46.14
C ALA A 27 -0.02 52.31 47.06
N PRO A 28 -1.27 52.53 46.74
CA PRO A 28 -2.39 51.99 47.50
C PRO A 28 -2.50 50.45 47.33
N PRO A 29 -3.10 49.75 48.29
CA PRO A 29 -3.18 48.30 48.31
C PRO A 29 -3.97 47.80 47.09
N SER A 30 -3.37 46.90 46.34
CA SER A 30 -3.98 46.25 45.21
C SER A 30 -5.24 45.47 45.57
N ALA A 31 -6.34 45.77 44.92
CA ALA A 31 -7.61 45.06 45.02
C ALA A 31 -7.45 43.59 44.68
N PRO A 32 -8.20 42.67 45.29
CA PRO A 32 -8.08 41.24 45.00
C PRO A 32 -8.44 40.95 43.54
N SER A 33 -7.46 40.45 42.79
CA SER A 33 -7.69 40.02 41.44
C SER A 33 -8.68 38.84 41.43
N THR A 34 -9.91 39.12 41.03
CA THR A 34 -10.87 38.07 40.67
C THR A 34 -10.26 37.23 39.55
N ARG A 35 -9.71 36.07 39.93
CA ARG A 35 -9.33 35.02 38.99
C ARG A 35 -10.57 34.68 38.17
N ARG A 36 -10.73 35.31 36.99
CA ARG A 36 -11.61 34.83 35.95
C ARG A 36 -11.21 33.41 35.63
N ARG A 37 -12.03 32.44 36.06
CA ARG A 37 -11.95 31.04 35.60
C ARG A 37 -11.94 31.10 34.06
N ALA A 38 -10.77 30.87 33.45
CA ALA A 38 -10.66 30.69 32.02
C ALA A 38 -11.52 29.47 31.67
N GLN A 39 -12.64 29.70 31.05
CA GLN A 39 -13.40 28.62 30.40
C GLN A 39 -12.46 28.00 29.36
N PRO A 40 -12.33 26.66 29.34
CA PRO A 40 -11.50 26.01 28.34
C PRO A 40 -12.10 26.31 26.97
N ARG A 41 -11.56 27.30 26.29
CA ARG A 41 -11.81 27.48 24.85
C ARG A 41 -11.18 26.27 24.17
N LEU A 42 -12.03 25.36 23.68
CA LEU A 42 -11.59 24.28 22.81
C LEU A 42 -10.72 24.91 21.73
N SER A 43 -9.44 24.54 21.75
CA SER A 43 -8.49 25.05 20.73
C SER A 43 -9.04 24.68 19.36
N SER A 44 -8.92 25.62 18.39
CA SER A 44 -9.33 25.34 17.01
C SER A 44 -8.70 24.06 16.45
N ARG A 45 -7.52 23.68 16.97
CA ARG A 45 -6.86 22.41 16.64
C ARG A 45 -7.63 21.19 17.18
N THR A 46 -8.22 21.27 18.39
CA THR A 46 -9.01 20.14 18.92
C THR A 46 -10.35 19.99 18.20
N LEU A 47 -10.96 21.08 17.75
CA LEU A 47 -12.17 21.04 16.93
C LEU A 47 -11.88 20.47 15.54
N LEU A 48 -10.78 20.85 14.90
CA LEU A 48 -10.34 20.29 13.62
C LEU A 48 -10.02 18.80 13.75
N ALA A 49 -9.28 18.40 14.80
CA ALA A 49 -8.99 17.00 15.07
C ALA A 49 -10.27 16.20 15.31
N ALA A 50 -11.22 16.72 16.10
CA ALA A 50 -12.51 16.07 16.33
C ALA A 50 -13.31 15.92 15.04
N GLY A 51 -13.31 16.94 14.18
CA GLY A 51 -13.94 16.88 12.85
C GLY A 51 -13.30 15.82 11.95
N GLN A 52 -11.97 15.74 11.93
CA GLN A 52 -11.25 14.70 11.17
C GLN A 52 -11.60 13.30 11.68
N TRP A 53 -11.61 13.09 13.00
CA TRP A 53 -12.00 11.81 13.59
C TRP A 53 -13.44 11.44 13.27
N LEU A 54 -14.36 12.40 13.32
CA LEU A 54 -15.76 12.18 12.98
C LEU A 54 -15.91 11.73 11.52
N VAL A 55 -15.27 12.44 10.58
CA VAL A 55 -15.30 12.10 9.15
C VAL A 55 -14.68 10.70 8.92
N THR A 56 -13.54 10.43 9.56
CA THR A 56 -12.91 9.10 9.46
C THR A 56 -13.83 8.00 9.98
N LEU A 57 -14.46 8.21 11.13
CA LEU A 57 -15.36 7.23 11.73
C LEU A 57 -16.62 7.01 10.86
N LEU A 58 -17.18 8.06 10.29
CA LEU A 58 -18.30 7.96 9.36
C LEU A 58 -17.92 7.19 8.09
N LEU A 59 -16.74 7.45 7.52
CA LEU A 59 -16.25 6.70 6.36
C LEU A 59 -16.00 5.23 6.72
N CYS A 60 -15.39 4.95 7.87
CA CYS A 60 -15.21 3.58 8.34
C CYS A 60 -16.55 2.88 8.56
N ALA A 61 -17.51 3.53 9.20
CA ALA A 61 -18.84 2.96 9.39
C ALA A 61 -19.53 2.69 8.05
N PHE A 62 -19.47 3.63 7.11
CA PHE A 62 -20.05 3.47 5.78
C PHE A 62 -19.46 2.27 5.02
N LEU A 63 -18.17 1.98 5.20
CA LEU A 63 -17.52 0.81 4.58
C LEU A 63 -17.77 -0.50 5.34
N ILE A 64 -17.78 -0.46 6.68
CA ILE A 64 -17.86 -1.66 7.51
C ILE A 64 -19.31 -2.17 7.62
N VAL A 65 -20.30 -1.27 7.75
CA VAL A 65 -21.70 -1.66 7.95
C VAL A 65 -22.24 -2.59 6.85
N PRO A 66 -22.06 -2.32 5.54
CA PRO A 66 -22.52 -3.23 4.50
C PRO A 66 -21.86 -4.62 4.58
N VAL A 67 -20.55 -4.66 4.93
CA VAL A 67 -19.82 -5.93 5.09
C VAL A 67 -20.39 -6.73 6.25
N VAL A 68 -20.61 -6.10 7.40
CA VAL A 68 -21.21 -6.74 8.58
C VAL A 68 -22.64 -7.23 8.26
N MET A 69 -23.44 -6.43 7.57
CA MET A 69 -24.78 -6.82 7.15
C MET A 69 -24.76 -8.02 6.18
N SER A 70 -23.81 -8.05 5.24
CA SER A 70 -23.63 -9.20 4.36
C SER A 70 -23.23 -10.45 5.14
N ILE A 71 -22.30 -10.36 6.09
CA ILE A 71 -21.91 -11.47 6.96
C ILE A 71 -23.12 -11.97 7.76
N MET A 72 -23.88 -11.05 8.35
CA MET A 72 -25.10 -11.39 9.11
C MET A 72 -26.14 -12.10 8.24
N ALA A 73 -26.32 -11.66 6.99
CA ALA A 73 -27.23 -12.30 6.04
C ALA A 73 -26.85 -13.77 5.74
N GLY A 74 -25.54 -14.06 5.62
CA GLY A 74 -25.04 -15.43 5.42
C GLY A 74 -25.13 -16.33 6.66
N LEU A 75 -25.36 -15.75 7.85
CA LEU A 75 -25.46 -16.47 9.12
C LEU A 75 -26.90 -16.54 9.65
N THR A 76 -27.89 -15.93 8.98
CA THR A 76 -29.31 -15.96 9.39
C THR A 76 -30.11 -16.94 8.56
N VAL A 77 -31.17 -17.51 9.14
CA VAL A 77 -32.05 -18.44 8.43
C VAL A 77 -32.78 -17.75 7.28
N ASN A 78 -33.17 -16.48 7.50
CA ASN A 78 -33.85 -15.67 6.47
C ASN A 78 -33.31 -14.24 6.53
N TYR A 79 -32.81 -13.76 5.41
CA TYR A 79 -32.24 -12.42 5.29
C TYR A 79 -33.22 -11.31 5.71
N PHE A 80 -34.47 -11.37 5.24
CA PHE A 80 -35.47 -10.33 5.49
C PHE A 80 -35.92 -10.24 6.96
N LYS A 81 -35.83 -11.34 7.69
CA LYS A 81 -36.16 -11.39 9.13
C LYS A 81 -34.91 -11.12 9.99
N GLY A 82 -33.72 -11.11 9.40
CA GLY A 82 -32.46 -10.87 10.08
C GLY A 82 -32.24 -11.84 11.27
N VAL A 83 -31.62 -11.35 12.33
CA VAL A 83 -31.28 -12.14 13.54
C VAL A 83 -32.48 -12.78 14.21
N SER A 84 -33.68 -12.19 14.08
CA SER A 84 -34.90 -12.75 14.65
C SER A 84 -35.33 -14.10 14.03
N SER A 85 -34.80 -14.44 12.86
CA SER A 85 -35.05 -15.74 12.23
C SER A 85 -34.19 -16.88 12.81
N GLY A 86 -33.23 -16.56 13.68
CA GLY A 86 -32.22 -17.49 14.22
C GLY A 86 -30.94 -17.49 13.40
N LEU A 87 -29.84 -17.91 14.07
CA LEU A 87 -28.54 -18.07 13.43
C LEU A 87 -28.36 -19.48 12.89
N THR A 88 -27.73 -19.62 11.73
CA THR A 88 -27.47 -20.90 11.07
C THR A 88 -26.13 -20.89 10.35
N LEU A 89 -25.49 -22.06 10.25
CA LEU A 89 -24.32 -22.29 9.41
C LEU A 89 -24.68 -23.07 8.12
N ARG A 90 -25.98 -23.33 7.91
CA ARG A 90 -26.46 -24.14 6.79
C ARG A 90 -25.95 -23.61 5.45
N TRP A 91 -26.00 -22.29 5.26
CA TRP A 91 -25.60 -21.68 4.01
C TRP A 91 -24.08 -21.78 3.75
N LEU A 92 -23.25 -21.70 4.79
CA LEU A 92 -21.81 -21.94 4.66
C LEU A 92 -21.51 -23.39 4.27
N ILE A 93 -22.23 -24.35 4.90
CA ILE A 93 -22.07 -25.77 4.57
C ILE A 93 -22.52 -26.02 3.13
N GLU A 94 -23.65 -25.43 2.72
CA GLU A 94 -24.15 -25.54 1.35
C GLU A 94 -23.17 -24.96 0.33
N VAL A 95 -22.61 -23.77 0.58
CA VAL A 95 -21.60 -23.15 -0.28
C VAL A 95 -20.36 -24.02 -0.34
N TRP A 96 -19.87 -24.53 0.78
CA TRP A 96 -18.71 -25.40 0.79
C TRP A 96 -18.93 -26.69 0.01
N THR A 97 -20.08 -27.37 0.21
CA THR A 97 -20.37 -28.62 -0.48
C THR A 97 -20.58 -28.48 -1.98
N GLN A 98 -21.18 -27.37 -2.42
CA GLN A 98 -21.50 -27.13 -3.83
C GLN A 98 -20.41 -26.41 -4.62
N TYR A 99 -19.56 -25.61 -3.94
CA TYR A 99 -18.68 -24.64 -4.63
C TYR A 99 -17.23 -24.62 -4.13
N HIS A 100 -16.81 -25.63 -3.36
CA HIS A 100 -15.41 -25.73 -2.92
C HIS A 100 -14.42 -25.73 -4.09
N ASP A 101 -14.81 -26.30 -5.24
CA ASP A 101 -14.00 -26.30 -6.46
C ASP A 101 -13.66 -24.88 -6.92
N SER A 102 -14.58 -23.92 -6.80
CA SER A 102 -14.32 -22.52 -7.12
C SER A 102 -13.30 -21.87 -6.18
N VAL A 103 -13.22 -22.32 -4.93
CA VAL A 103 -12.20 -21.87 -3.96
C VAL A 103 -10.82 -22.37 -4.38
N PHE A 104 -10.70 -23.68 -4.64
CA PHE A 104 -9.43 -24.28 -5.06
C PHE A 104 -9.00 -23.72 -6.41
N LEU A 105 -9.89 -23.57 -7.36
CA LEU A 105 -9.58 -22.98 -8.65
C LEU A 105 -9.07 -21.54 -8.52
N SER A 106 -9.67 -20.72 -7.65
CA SER A 106 -9.18 -19.35 -7.41
C SER A 106 -7.78 -19.32 -6.85
N LEU A 107 -7.45 -20.23 -5.93
CA LEU A 107 -6.10 -20.37 -5.39
C LEU A 107 -5.11 -20.89 -6.44
N GLU A 108 -5.52 -21.85 -7.25
CA GLU A 108 -4.71 -22.40 -8.35
C GLU A 108 -4.38 -21.32 -9.38
N VAL A 109 -5.39 -20.56 -9.84
CA VAL A 109 -5.20 -19.44 -10.78
C VAL A 109 -4.28 -18.39 -10.18
N ALA A 110 -4.47 -18.00 -8.91
CA ALA A 110 -3.61 -17.02 -8.26
C ALA A 110 -2.17 -17.52 -8.08
N ALA A 111 -2.00 -18.79 -7.71
CA ALA A 111 -0.68 -19.40 -7.57
C ALA A 111 0.06 -19.54 -8.91
N ALA A 112 -0.64 -20.00 -9.95
CA ALA A 112 -0.07 -20.10 -11.30
C ALA A 112 0.30 -18.69 -11.85
N THR A 113 -0.58 -17.72 -11.67
CA THR A 113 -0.32 -16.32 -12.04
C THR A 113 0.90 -15.77 -11.30
N LEU A 114 1.02 -16.03 -9.99
CA LEU A 114 2.17 -15.60 -9.20
C LEU A 114 3.46 -16.22 -9.71
N VAL A 115 3.49 -17.54 -9.96
CA VAL A 115 4.69 -18.23 -10.45
C VAL A 115 5.13 -17.66 -11.79
N ILE A 116 4.20 -17.49 -12.75
CA ILE A 116 4.52 -16.97 -14.07
C ILE A 116 5.00 -15.51 -13.98
N THR A 117 4.33 -14.68 -13.18
CA THR A 117 4.73 -13.28 -13.00
C THR A 117 6.06 -13.13 -12.24
N LEU A 118 6.40 -14.03 -11.33
CA LEU A 118 7.73 -14.08 -10.71
C LEU A 118 8.80 -14.42 -11.75
N LEU A 119 8.59 -15.46 -12.53
CA LEU A 119 9.57 -15.94 -13.52
C LEU A 119 9.79 -14.94 -14.64
N THR A 120 8.77 -14.18 -15.04
CA THR A 120 8.86 -13.23 -16.15
C THR A 120 9.06 -11.79 -15.67
N GLY A 121 8.36 -11.37 -14.64
CA GLY A 121 8.34 -9.99 -14.15
C GLY A 121 9.57 -9.59 -13.36
N VAL A 122 10.18 -10.52 -12.58
CA VAL A 122 11.40 -10.21 -11.83
C VAL A 122 12.58 -9.93 -12.76
N PRO A 123 12.92 -10.79 -13.74
CA PRO A 123 13.95 -10.47 -14.70
C PRO A 123 13.64 -9.22 -15.52
N ALA A 124 12.38 -9.06 -15.96
CA ALA A 124 11.96 -7.89 -16.73
C ALA A 124 12.13 -6.59 -15.92
N GLY A 125 11.70 -6.56 -14.66
CA GLY A 125 11.86 -5.40 -13.78
C GLY A 125 13.33 -5.02 -13.55
N TYR A 126 14.19 -6.01 -13.37
CA TYR A 126 15.62 -5.80 -13.25
C TYR A 126 16.22 -5.21 -14.52
N VAL A 127 15.92 -5.79 -15.70
CA VAL A 127 16.42 -5.30 -17.00
C VAL A 127 15.95 -3.88 -17.28
N LEU A 128 14.67 -3.58 -17.02
CA LEU A 128 14.12 -2.25 -17.23
C LEU A 128 14.77 -1.20 -16.31
N ALA A 129 14.98 -1.52 -15.04
CA ALA A 129 15.65 -0.62 -14.10
C ALA A 129 17.10 -0.28 -14.52
N ARG A 130 17.79 -1.26 -15.14
CA ARG A 130 19.18 -1.12 -15.60
C ARG A 130 19.29 -0.41 -16.94
N SER A 131 18.32 -0.59 -17.82
CA SER A 131 18.36 -0.10 -19.20
C SER A 131 17.75 1.29 -19.31
N LYS A 132 18.54 2.28 -19.71
CA LYS A 132 18.10 3.66 -20.00
C LYS A 132 17.87 3.91 -21.49
N THR A 133 17.56 2.87 -22.26
CA THR A 133 17.35 2.97 -23.70
C THR A 133 15.95 3.48 -24.05
N ARG A 134 15.77 3.98 -25.29
CA ARG A 134 14.43 4.34 -25.80
C ARG A 134 13.49 3.13 -25.81
N LEU A 135 14.01 1.95 -26.13
CA LEU A 135 13.25 0.70 -26.16
C LEU A 135 12.73 0.34 -24.76
N SER A 136 13.56 0.46 -23.71
CA SER A 136 13.14 0.23 -22.34
C SER A 136 11.96 1.12 -21.95
N ARG A 137 12.00 2.39 -22.31
CA ARG A 137 10.92 3.33 -22.03
C ARG A 137 9.62 2.96 -22.76
N ILE A 138 9.73 2.58 -24.04
CA ILE A 138 8.59 2.11 -24.82
C ILE A 138 7.97 0.86 -24.17
N ILE A 139 8.78 -0.12 -23.73
CA ILE A 139 8.31 -1.32 -23.06
C ILE A 139 7.60 -0.96 -21.75
N GLU A 140 8.14 -0.02 -20.95
CA GLU A 140 7.49 0.47 -19.73
C GLU A 140 6.10 1.08 -20.01
N GLU A 141 5.97 1.85 -21.07
CA GLU A 141 4.69 2.44 -21.50
C GLU A 141 3.70 1.34 -21.92
N PHE A 142 4.14 0.35 -22.72
CA PHE A 142 3.31 -0.79 -23.11
C PHE A 142 2.88 -1.66 -21.93
N LEU A 143 3.72 -1.84 -20.91
CA LEU A 143 3.36 -2.57 -19.70
C LEU A 143 2.24 -1.89 -18.89
N VAL A 144 2.01 -0.59 -19.08
CA VAL A 144 0.93 0.12 -18.38
C VAL A 144 -0.41 -0.04 -19.11
N LEU A 145 -0.42 -0.35 -20.39
CA LEU A 145 -1.65 -0.46 -21.18
C LEU A 145 -2.72 -1.39 -20.57
N PRO A 146 -2.37 -2.60 -20.09
CA PRO A 146 -3.38 -3.49 -19.47
C PRO A 146 -4.03 -2.89 -18.22
N ILE A 147 -3.32 -2.03 -17.48
CA ILE A 147 -3.85 -1.36 -16.30
C ILE A 147 -4.80 -0.21 -16.70
N ALA A 148 -4.52 0.45 -17.81
CA ALA A 148 -5.32 1.57 -18.31
C ALA A 148 -6.63 1.11 -18.96
N LEU A 149 -6.68 -0.14 -19.44
CA LEU A 149 -7.86 -0.70 -20.07
C LEU A 149 -8.82 -1.31 -19.05
N PRO A 150 -10.13 -1.12 -19.18
CA PRO A 150 -11.10 -1.84 -18.36
C PRO A 150 -10.93 -3.36 -18.50
N GLY A 151 -11.00 -4.12 -17.39
CA GLY A 151 -10.82 -5.57 -17.39
C GLY A 151 -11.70 -6.31 -18.40
N LEU A 152 -12.96 -5.88 -18.56
CA LEU A 152 -13.87 -6.43 -19.58
C LEU A 152 -13.37 -6.21 -21.02
N ALA A 153 -12.79 -5.05 -21.31
CA ALA A 153 -12.23 -4.76 -22.64
C ALA A 153 -11.00 -5.63 -22.93
N SER A 154 -10.13 -5.79 -21.94
CA SER A 154 -8.96 -6.67 -22.03
C SER A 154 -9.36 -8.13 -22.24
N ALA A 155 -10.39 -8.60 -21.53
CA ALA A 155 -10.94 -9.94 -21.69
C ALA A 155 -11.54 -10.15 -23.10
N LEU A 156 -12.28 -9.15 -23.59
CA LEU A 156 -12.84 -9.22 -24.95
C LEU A 156 -11.74 -9.29 -26.01
N ALA A 157 -10.67 -8.51 -25.85
CA ALA A 157 -9.51 -8.57 -26.74
C ALA A 157 -8.87 -9.97 -26.75
N LEU A 158 -8.69 -10.59 -25.56
CA LEU A 158 -8.19 -11.97 -25.46
C LEU A 158 -9.13 -12.98 -26.13
N LEU A 159 -10.44 -12.83 -25.96
CA LEU A 159 -11.44 -13.68 -26.62
C LEU A 159 -11.40 -13.55 -28.15
N VAL A 160 -11.30 -12.35 -28.67
CA VAL A 160 -11.23 -12.11 -30.13
C VAL A 160 -9.98 -12.74 -30.73
N VAL A 161 -8.84 -12.60 -30.07
CA VAL A 161 -7.55 -13.08 -30.59
C VAL A 161 -7.38 -14.58 -30.40
N TYR A 162 -7.71 -15.11 -29.22
CA TYR A 162 -7.39 -16.50 -28.85
C TYR A 162 -8.61 -17.40 -28.66
N GLY A 163 -9.83 -16.85 -28.63
CA GLY A 163 -11.06 -17.59 -28.38
C GLY A 163 -11.38 -18.67 -29.43
N GLY A 164 -10.82 -18.54 -30.66
CA GLY A 164 -10.92 -19.55 -31.70
C GLY A 164 -10.13 -20.84 -31.42
N ILE A 165 -9.18 -20.82 -30.47
CA ILE A 165 -8.40 -21.99 -30.06
C ILE A 165 -9.19 -22.71 -28.96
N THR A 166 -10.11 -23.59 -29.34
CA THR A 166 -11.09 -24.19 -28.44
C THR A 166 -10.46 -24.86 -27.23
N MET A 167 -9.40 -25.68 -27.40
CA MET A 167 -8.73 -26.36 -26.31
C MET A 167 -8.15 -25.36 -25.27
N PHE A 168 -7.57 -24.26 -25.75
CA PHE A 168 -7.03 -23.22 -24.88
C PHE A 168 -8.14 -22.43 -24.21
N ARG A 169 -9.17 -22.04 -24.97
CA ARG A 169 -10.32 -21.28 -24.47
C ARG A 169 -11.09 -22.00 -23.36
N MET A 170 -11.18 -23.33 -23.42
CA MET A 170 -11.88 -24.14 -22.42
C MET A 170 -10.99 -24.50 -21.21
N SER A 171 -9.71 -24.15 -21.25
CA SER A 171 -8.79 -24.49 -20.17
C SER A 171 -8.68 -23.36 -19.12
N VAL A 172 -8.27 -23.73 -17.90
CA VAL A 172 -7.95 -22.77 -16.83
C VAL A 172 -6.82 -21.82 -17.25
N TRP A 173 -5.90 -22.28 -18.13
CA TRP A 173 -4.79 -21.48 -18.64
C TRP A 173 -5.23 -20.22 -19.38
N PHE A 174 -6.41 -20.19 -19.96
CA PHE A 174 -6.95 -19.00 -20.60
C PHE A 174 -7.20 -17.89 -19.56
N ILE A 175 -7.74 -18.25 -18.40
CA ILE A 175 -7.93 -17.33 -17.27
C ILE A 175 -6.57 -16.90 -16.71
N VAL A 176 -5.65 -17.86 -16.50
CA VAL A 176 -4.31 -17.57 -15.98
C VAL A 176 -3.56 -16.57 -16.86
N VAL A 177 -3.60 -16.74 -18.19
CA VAL A 177 -2.97 -15.79 -19.13
C VAL A 177 -3.58 -14.39 -18.98
N GLY A 178 -4.90 -14.29 -18.87
CA GLY A 178 -5.56 -13.02 -18.61
C GLY A 178 -5.08 -12.35 -17.32
N HIS A 179 -5.01 -13.13 -16.24
CA HIS A 179 -4.51 -12.63 -14.95
C HIS A 179 -3.04 -12.24 -15.00
N VAL A 180 -2.20 -13.00 -15.70
CA VAL A 180 -0.78 -12.67 -15.91
C VAL A 180 -0.66 -11.35 -16.65
N VAL A 181 -1.34 -11.17 -17.78
CA VAL A 181 -1.31 -9.92 -18.55
C VAL A 181 -1.72 -8.73 -17.71
N PHE A 182 -2.75 -8.88 -16.87
CA PHE A 182 -3.25 -7.83 -15.99
C PHE A 182 -2.30 -7.51 -14.83
N THR A 183 -1.69 -8.53 -14.21
CA THR A 183 -0.92 -8.38 -12.98
C THR A 183 0.59 -8.21 -13.18
N LEU A 184 1.14 -8.64 -14.33
CA LEU A 184 2.56 -8.54 -14.67
C LEU A 184 3.15 -7.12 -14.49
N PRO A 185 2.47 -6.04 -14.90
CA PRO A 185 2.97 -4.69 -14.72
C PRO A 185 3.26 -4.33 -13.26
N PHE A 186 2.46 -4.84 -12.31
CA PHE A 186 2.64 -4.57 -10.89
C PHE A 186 3.92 -5.24 -10.36
N MET A 187 4.18 -6.49 -10.77
CA MET A 187 5.43 -7.18 -10.42
C MET A 187 6.63 -6.46 -10.99
N VAL A 188 6.61 -6.15 -12.29
CA VAL A 188 7.71 -5.46 -12.98
C VAL A 188 8.02 -4.12 -12.32
N ARG A 189 7.00 -3.30 -12.05
CA ARG A 189 7.18 -1.98 -11.43
C ARG A 189 7.71 -2.06 -10.00
N ALA A 190 7.20 -3.01 -9.19
CA ALA A 190 7.67 -3.19 -7.82
C ALA A 190 9.16 -3.58 -7.78
N VAL A 191 9.57 -4.50 -8.63
CA VAL A 191 10.98 -4.92 -8.74
C VAL A 191 11.84 -3.79 -9.31
N ALA A 192 11.39 -3.13 -10.39
CA ALA A 192 12.13 -2.05 -11.03
C ALA A 192 12.36 -0.86 -10.06
N ALA A 193 11.37 -0.49 -9.26
CA ALA A 193 11.49 0.58 -8.27
C ALA A 193 12.57 0.30 -7.22
N VAL A 194 12.64 -0.93 -6.70
CA VAL A 194 13.68 -1.33 -5.74
C VAL A 194 15.03 -1.45 -6.42
N ALA A 195 15.10 -2.06 -7.60
CA ALA A 195 16.33 -2.19 -8.38
C ALA A 195 16.94 -0.83 -8.77
N ALA A 196 16.11 0.17 -9.07
CA ALA A 196 16.56 1.52 -9.38
C ALA A 196 17.08 2.29 -8.17
N SER A 197 16.59 1.97 -6.96
CA SER A 197 17.02 2.62 -5.70
C SER A 197 18.28 1.99 -5.12
N ALA A 198 18.62 0.77 -5.49
CA ALA A 198 19.82 0.07 -5.03
C ALA A 198 20.97 0.31 -6.03
N ASP A 199 22.19 0.52 -5.50
CA ASP A 199 23.39 0.62 -6.34
C ASP A 199 23.87 -0.76 -6.80
N LEU A 200 22.96 -1.48 -7.51
CA LEU A 200 23.21 -2.82 -8.00
C LEU A 200 24.37 -2.85 -9.01
N ARG A 201 24.56 -1.75 -9.74
CA ARG A 201 25.60 -1.68 -10.78
C ARG A 201 26.99 -1.82 -10.19
N THR A 202 27.32 -1.05 -9.16
CA THR A 202 28.62 -1.13 -8.48
C THR A 202 28.85 -2.50 -7.85
N LEU A 203 27.82 -3.08 -7.22
CA LEU A 203 27.91 -4.43 -6.65
C LEU A 203 28.17 -5.50 -7.70
N GLU A 204 27.48 -5.42 -8.84
CA GLU A 204 27.66 -6.38 -9.94
C GLU A 204 29.00 -6.22 -10.65
N GLU A 205 29.50 -4.99 -10.83
CA GLU A 205 30.83 -4.71 -11.41
C GLU A 205 31.93 -5.25 -10.48
N GLY A 206 31.80 -5.03 -9.18
CA GLY A 206 32.72 -5.62 -8.19
C GLY A 206 32.74 -7.15 -8.22
N ALA A 207 31.59 -7.80 -8.29
CA ALA A 207 31.53 -9.26 -8.39
C ALA A 207 32.05 -9.80 -9.74
N ALA A 208 31.83 -9.05 -10.81
CA ALA A 208 32.38 -9.39 -12.12
C ALA A 208 33.92 -9.35 -12.13
N SER A 209 34.51 -8.38 -11.44
CA SER A 209 35.98 -8.26 -11.26
C SER A 209 36.58 -9.45 -10.49
N LEU A 210 35.77 -10.10 -9.65
CA LEU A 210 36.11 -11.35 -8.94
C LEU A 210 35.82 -12.62 -9.74
N GLY A 211 35.39 -12.50 -11.02
CA GLY A 211 35.12 -13.63 -11.91
C GLY A 211 33.72 -14.22 -11.81
N ALA A 212 32.78 -13.57 -11.10
CA ALA A 212 31.41 -14.07 -11.04
C ALA A 212 30.69 -13.96 -12.39
N ASN A 213 30.09 -15.06 -12.84
CA ASN A 213 29.29 -15.07 -14.06
C ASN A 213 27.92 -14.38 -13.88
N PHE A 214 27.18 -14.15 -14.97
CA PHE A 214 25.89 -13.48 -14.93
C PHE A 214 24.89 -14.13 -13.97
N MET A 215 24.73 -15.46 -14.03
CA MET A 215 23.78 -16.19 -13.20
C MET A 215 24.15 -16.12 -11.71
N GLN A 216 25.42 -16.21 -11.38
CA GLN A 216 25.90 -16.03 -10.01
C GLN A 216 25.56 -14.63 -9.50
N ARG A 217 25.86 -13.56 -10.27
CA ARG A 217 25.53 -12.19 -9.90
C ARG A 217 24.02 -11.99 -9.75
N PHE A 218 23.23 -12.52 -10.67
CA PHE A 218 21.78 -12.42 -10.62
C PHE A 218 21.20 -13.08 -9.35
N LEU A 219 21.62 -14.32 -9.04
CA LEU A 219 21.09 -15.07 -7.90
C LEU A 219 21.62 -14.59 -6.55
N THR A 220 22.90 -14.19 -6.48
CA THR A 220 23.55 -13.86 -5.19
C THR A 220 23.55 -12.37 -4.86
N ILE A 221 23.44 -11.50 -5.85
CA ILE A 221 23.45 -10.03 -5.66
C ILE A 221 22.08 -9.43 -5.99
N VAL A 222 21.63 -9.60 -7.24
CA VAL A 222 20.41 -8.92 -7.70
C VAL A 222 19.21 -9.42 -6.91
N LEU A 223 18.95 -10.72 -6.92
CA LEU A 223 17.75 -11.33 -6.33
C LEU A 223 17.58 -11.00 -4.82
N PRO A 224 18.62 -11.10 -3.97
CA PRO A 224 18.51 -10.72 -2.56
C PRO A 224 18.24 -9.22 -2.36
N ASN A 225 18.86 -8.35 -3.16
CA ASN A 225 18.68 -6.91 -3.04
C ASN A 225 17.31 -6.43 -3.51
N VAL A 226 16.72 -7.08 -4.54
CA VAL A 226 15.36 -6.75 -5.03
C VAL A 226 14.26 -7.50 -4.29
N ARG A 227 14.58 -8.36 -3.32
CA ARG A 227 13.61 -9.14 -2.53
C ARG A 227 12.44 -8.30 -1.99
N PRO A 228 12.63 -7.08 -1.43
CA PRO A 228 11.50 -6.25 -1.01
C PRO A 228 10.54 -5.92 -2.13
N GLY A 229 11.05 -5.64 -3.33
CA GLY A 229 10.25 -5.40 -4.53
C GLY A 229 9.50 -6.65 -4.99
N ILE A 230 10.16 -7.81 -4.94
CA ILE A 230 9.54 -9.11 -5.27
C ILE A 230 8.37 -9.39 -4.35
N VAL A 231 8.54 -9.21 -3.04
CA VAL A 231 7.47 -9.45 -2.05
C VAL A 231 6.32 -8.48 -2.25
N ALA A 232 6.60 -7.19 -2.45
CA ALA A 232 5.58 -6.19 -2.74
C ALA A 232 4.81 -6.51 -4.03
N GLY A 233 5.52 -6.90 -5.09
CA GLY A 233 4.93 -7.35 -6.35
C GLY A 233 4.09 -8.62 -6.19
N ALA A 234 4.59 -9.60 -5.45
CA ALA A 234 3.87 -10.85 -5.17
C ALA A 234 2.56 -10.61 -4.40
N LEU A 235 2.60 -9.74 -3.36
CA LEU A 235 1.41 -9.31 -2.64
C LEU A 235 0.37 -8.68 -3.58
N ALA A 236 0.81 -7.77 -4.45
CA ALA A 236 -0.07 -7.12 -5.42
C ALA A 236 -0.67 -8.15 -6.40
N VAL A 237 0.16 -9.03 -6.98
CA VAL A 237 -0.28 -10.07 -7.93
C VAL A 237 -1.33 -10.98 -7.31
N VAL A 238 -1.08 -11.53 -6.13
CA VAL A 238 -2.01 -12.45 -5.46
C VAL A 238 -3.30 -11.73 -5.08
N THR A 239 -3.21 -10.54 -4.50
CA THR A 239 -4.40 -9.75 -4.10
C THR A 239 -5.27 -9.43 -5.30
N LEU A 240 -4.66 -8.96 -6.39
CA LEU A 240 -5.37 -8.60 -7.61
C LEU A 240 -5.95 -9.83 -8.31
N SER A 241 -5.21 -10.95 -8.36
CA SER A 241 -5.65 -12.16 -9.02
C SER A 241 -6.83 -12.84 -8.29
N ILE A 242 -6.78 -12.92 -6.95
CA ILE A 242 -7.88 -13.51 -6.16
C ILE A 242 -9.16 -12.67 -6.26
N GLY A 243 -9.02 -11.34 -6.29
CA GLY A 243 -10.15 -10.40 -6.36
C GLY A 243 -10.63 -10.10 -7.77
N GLU A 244 -9.98 -10.65 -8.80
CA GLU A 244 -10.34 -10.31 -10.18
C GLU A 244 -11.65 -10.96 -10.59
N PHE A 245 -12.63 -10.11 -10.88
CA PHE A 245 -13.96 -10.49 -11.32
C PHE A 245 -14.19 -10.18 -12.79
N ASN A 246 -13.93 -8.95 -13.23
CA ASN A 246 -14.38 -8.45 -14.53
C ASN A 246 -13.77 -9.22 -15.72
N LEU A 247 -12.46 -9.46 -15.65
CA LEU A 247 -11.76 -10.22 -16.68
C LEU A 247 -12.18 -11.68 -16.63
N THR A 248 -12.22 -12.28 -15.44
CA THR A 248 -12.60 -13.69 -15.26
C THR A 248 -14.04 -13.94 -15.67
N TRP A 249 -14.96 -13.00 -15.38
CA TRP A 249 -16.37 -13.10 -15.79
C TRP A 249 -16.53 -13.32 -17.29
N MET A 250 -15.71 -12.72 -18.11
CA MET A 250 -15.74 -12.91 -19.57
C MET A 250 -14.97 -14.16 -20.04
N LEU A 251 -13.91 -14.53 -19.32
CA LEU A 251 -13.03 -15.64 -19.74
C LEU A 251 -13.47 -17.00 -19.21
N HIS A 252 -14.26 -17.08 -18.14
CA HIS A 252 -14.62 -18.35 -17.52
C HIS A 252 -15.53 -19.22 -18.42
N THR A 253 -15.60 -20.48 -18.09
CA THR A 253 -16.57 -21.46 -18.59
C THR A 253 -17.34 -22.03 -17.41
N PRO A 254 -18.42 -22.80 -17.62
CA PRO A 254 -19.13 -23.44 -16.52
C PRO A 254 -18.21 -24.24 -15.57
N ASP A 255 -17.14 -24.86 -16.12
CA ASP A 255 -16.20 -25.69 -15.37
C ASP A 255 -15.03 -24.91 -14.76
N THR A 256 -14.87 -23.62 -15.12
CA THR A 256 -13.74 -22.79 -14.66
C THR A 256 -14.21 -21.55 -13.89
N LYS A 257 -15.25 -21.70 -13.07
CA LYS A 257 -15.75 -20.61 -12.22
C LYS A 257 -14.85 -20.36 -11.02
N THR A 258 -14.29 -19.17 -10.95
CA THR A 258 -13.56 -18.71 -9.76
C THR A 258 -14.53 -18.23 -8.68
N LEU A 259 -14.03 -18.05 -7.45
CA LEU A 259 -14.86 -17.64 -6.32
C LEU A 259 -15.57 -16.28 -6.54
N PRO A 260 -14.94 -15.21 -7.06
CA PRO A 260 -15.65 -13.95 -7.37
C PRO A 260 -16.76 -14.12 -8.41
N VAL A 261 -16.56 -14.97 -9.41
CA VAL A 261 -17.57 -15.28 -10.44
C VAL A 261 -18.76 -16.03 -9.84
N GLY A 262 -18.51 -17.06 -9.02
CA GLY A 262 -19.56 -17.80 -8.31
C GLY A 262 -20.35 -16.91 -7.35
N LEU A 263 -19.69 -15.98 -6.68
CA LEU A 263 -20.34 -14.99 -5.83
C LEU A 263 -21.32 -14.11 -6.63
N ALA A 264 -20.88 -13.57 -7.77
CA ALA A 264 -21.73 -12.75 -8.63
C ALA A 264 -22.92 -13.53 -9.18
N ASP A 265 -22.74 -14.78 -9.58
CA ASP A 265 -23.82 -15.66 -10.05
C ASP A 265 -24.91 -15.87 -8.99
N THR A 266 -24.52 -16.06 -7.72
CA THR A 266 -25.49 -16.26 -6.63
C THR A 266 -26.29 -15.00 -6.33
N TYR A 267 -25.67 -13.83 -6.38
CA TYR A 267 -26.38 -12.55 -6.25
C TYR A 267 -27.27 -12.26 -7.47
N ALA A 268 -26.82 -12.53 -8.68
CA ALA A 268 -27.63 -12.38 -9.89
C ALA A 268 -28.86 -13.30 -9.89
N SER A 269 -28.76 -14.47 -9.24
CA SER A 269 -29.84 -15.42 -9.05
C SER A 269 -30.74 -15.10 -7.84
N LEU A 270 -30.56 -13.94 -7.20
CA LEU A 270 -31.31 -13.48 -6.01
C LEU A 270 -31.21 -14.44 -4.79
N ARG A 271 -30.18 -15.27 -4.75
CA ARG A 271 -29.88 -16.17 -3.61
C ARG A 271 -29.03 -15.44 -2.58
N ILE A 272 -29.64 -14.45 -1.90
CA ILE A 272 -28.91 -13.49 -1.04
C ILE A 272 -28.17 -14.18 0.09
N GLU A 273 -28.79 -15.16 0.77
CA GLU A 273 -28.18 -15.88 1.89
C GLU A 273 -26.95 -16.67 1.43
N ILE A 274 -27.04 -17.32 0.27
CA ILE A 274 -25.92 -18.07 -0.31
C ILE A 274 -24.83 -17.13 -0.80
N GLY A 275 -25.17 -16.03 -1.49
CA GLY A 275 -24.20 -15.01 -1.89
C GLY A 275 -23.47 -14.40 -0.68
N SER A 276 -24.20 -14.19 0.42
CA SER A 276 -23.62 -13.71 1.67
C SER A 276 -22.69 -14.75 2.33
N ALA A 277 -23.06 -16.03 2.31
CA ALA A 277 -22.20 -17.12 2.76
C ALA A 277 -20.93 -17.24 1.88
N TYR A 278 -21.04 -17.04 0.58
CA TYR A 278 -19.89 -16.92 -0.32
C TYR A 278 -18.97 -15.77 0.07
N THR A 279 -19.54 -14.61 0.43
CA THR A 279 -18.76 -13.46 0.90
C THR A 279 -17.95 -13.82 2.16
N ILE A 280 -18.56 -14.55 3.10
CA ILE A 280 -17.86 -15.03 4.30
C ILE A 280 -16.70 -15.95 3.91
N LEU A 281 -16.96 -16.91 3.01
CA LEU A 281 -15.94 -17.84 2.54
C LEU A 281 -14.80 -17.11 1.83
N PHE A 282 -15.11 -16.10 1.01
CA PHE A 282 -14.13 -15.25 0.36
C PHE A 282 -13.22 -14.53 1.39
N PHE A 283 -13.82 -13.98 2.45
CA PHE A 283 -13.04 -13.34 3.52
C PHE A 283 -12.17 -14.34 4.29
N ILE A 284 -12.71 -15.52 4.63
CA ILE A 284 -11.96 -16.59 5.31
C ILE A 284 -10.76 -17.04 4.48
N MET A 285 -10.90 -17.11 3.16
CA MET A 285 -9.81 -17.46 2.26
C MET A 285 -8.79 -16.32 2.11
N THR A 286 -9.27 -15.10 1.85
CA THR A 286 -8.41 -13.98 1.42
C THR A 286 -7.66 -13.35 2.58
N MET A 287 -8.32 -13.13 3.73
CA MET A 287 -7.72 -12.42 4.87
C MET A 287 -6.50 -13.16 5.46
N PRO A 288 -6.55 -14.47 5.78
CA PRO A 288 -5.37 -15.18 6.28
C PRO A 288 -4.24 -15.19 5.27
N LEU A 289 -4.54 -15.31 3.99
CA LEU A 289 -3.55 -15.31 2.92
C LEU A 289 -2.82 -13.97 2.85
N LEU A 290 -3.57 -12.87 2.87
CA LEU A 290 -2.99 -11.52 2.87
C LEU A 290 -2.16 -11.24 4.12
N VAL A 291 -2.64 -11.65 5.30
CA VAL A 291 -1.90 -11.52 6.56
C VAL A 291 -0.61 -12.35 6.51
N ALA A 292 -0.68 -13.59 6.08
CA ALA A 292 0.50 -14.44 5.94
C ALA A 292 1.53 -13.84 4.98
N MET A 293 1.08 -13.35 3.83
CA MET A 293 1.96 -12.69 2.86
C MET A 293 2.57 -11.39 3.40
N GLN A 294 1.82 -10.58 4.17
CA GLN A 294 2.36 -9.38 4.81
C GLN A 294 3.45 -9.73 5.84
N TRP A 295 3.26 -10.79 6.62
CA TRP A 295 4.29 -11.23 7.57
C TRP A 295 5.56 -11.68 6.85
N LEU A 296 5.44 -12.48 5.80
CA LEU A 296 6.58 -12.85 4.94
C LEU A 296 7.25 -11.61 4.33
N GLY A 297 6.47 -10.58 3.99
CA GLY A 297 6.95 -9.31 3.46
C GLY A 297 7.74 -8.51 4.47
N VAL A 298 7.28 -8.40 5.71
CA VAL A 298 7.97 -7.68 6.80
C VAL A 298 9.33 -8.29 7.08
N ASP A 299 9.41 -9.61 7.14
CA ASP A 299 10.69 -10.31 7.34
C ASP A 299 11.64 -10.09 6.15
N ALA A 300 11.11 -10.03 4.94
CA ALA A 300 11.88 -9.81 3.72
C ALA A 300 12.45 -8.39 3.59
N THR A 301 11.72 -7.38 4.09
CA THR A 301 12.15 -5.97 3.97
C THR A 301 13.15 -5.54 5.04
N GLY A 302 13.41 -6.37 6.06
CA GLY A 302 14.39 -6.06 7.11
C GLY A 302 14.06 -4.80 7.92
N GLN A 303 12.84 -4.29 7.85
CA GLN A 303 12.37 -3.16 8.66
C GLN A 303 12.14 -3.58 10.13
N ARG A 304 13.16 -4.13 10.76
CA ARG A 304 13.31 -3.91 12.19
C ARG A 304 13.55 -2.40 12.34
N SER A 305 12.54 -1.71 12.85
CA SER A 305 12.62 -0.33 13.31
C SER A 305 13.96 -0.11 14.01
N SER A 306 14.96 0.42 13.31
CA SER A 306 16.16 0.95 13.92
C SER A 306 15.69 2.22 14.66
N LYS A 307 15.44 2.09 15.96
CA LYS A 307 15.28 3.24 16.84
C LYS A 307 16.43 4.19 16.52
N PRO A 308 16.18 5.48 16.23
CA PRO A 308 17.24 6.41 15.94
C PRO A 308 18.22 6.38 17.11
N LYS A 309 19.47 5.98 16.88
CA LYS A 309 20.56 6.07 17.84
C LYS A 309 20.67 7.55 18.20
N ARG A 310 20.22 7.90 19.39
CA ARG A 310 20.43 9.22 19.97
C ARG A 310 21.92 9.47 19.98
N ILE A 311 22.40 10.28 19.05
CA ILE A 311 23.77 10.77 19.05
C ILE A 311 23.90 11.60 20.33
N LYS A 312 24.58 11.05 21.32
CA LYS A 312 25.02 11.82 22.48
C LYS A 312 26.02 12.85 21.95
N THR A 313 25.58 14.08 21.77
CA THR A 313 26.45 15.23 21.58
C THR A 313 27.41 15.27 22.75
N ALA A 314 28.67 14.94 22.47
CA ALA A 314 29.76 15.11 23.43
C ALA A 314 29.86 16.62 23.69
N SER A 315 29.47 17.00 24.91
CA SER A 315 29.69 18.34 25.44
C SER A 315 31.18 18.67 25.34
N SER A 316 31.50 19.66 24.52
CA SER A 316 32.82 20.24 24.42
C SER A 316 33.20 20.83 25.78
N ARG A 317 34.11 20.16 26.48
CA ARG A 317 34.82 20.71 27.61
C ARG A 317 35.64 21.90 27.10
N SER A 318 35.19 23.12 27.40
CA SER A 318 35.96 24.35 27.30
C SER A 318 37.18 24.24 28.23
N THR A 319 38.33 24.06 27.64
CA THR A 319 39.62 24.19 28.37
C THR A 319 39.88 25.69 28.56
N ARG A 320 39.70 26.16 29.77
CA ARG A 320 40.22 27.47 30.20
C ARG A 320 41.75 27.40 30.17
N ILE A 321 42.33 28.14 29.28
CA ILE A 321 43.77 28.48 29.33
C ILE A 321 43.89 29.62 30.33
N ASN A 322 44.56 29.34 31.41
CA ASN A 322 44.94 30.31 32.43
C ASN A 322 46.29 30.91 31.98
N ASP A 323 46.28 32.15 31.53
CA ASP A 323 47.47 32.96 31.43
C ASP A 323 47.68 33.70 32.72
N THR A 324 48.78 33.47 33.35
CA THR A 324 49.44 34.33 34.38
C THR A 324 50.97 34.22 34.25
N PRO A 325 51.71 35.20 34.75
CA PRO A 325 51.99 36.57 34.29
C PRO A 325 53.32 36.65 33.54
#